data_5491392ebfec02185f3912e4b1b29d3b
#
_entry.id   5491392ebfec02185f3912e4b1b29d3b
#
_cell.length_a   1.000
_cell.length_b   1.000
_cell.length_c   1.000
_cell.angle_alpha   90.00
_cell.angle_beta   90.00
_cell.angle_gamma   90.00
#
_symmetry.space_group_name_H-M   'P 1'
#
loop_
_entity.id
_entity.type
_entity.pdbx_description
1 polymer ?
#
loop_
_entity_poly.entity_id
_entity_poly.type
_entity_poly.pdbx_seq_one_letter_code
_entity_poly.pdbx_strand_id
1 'polypeptide(L)'
;MMFAMIAYLITTGIGVWGLNNPVGWGWAIVNFVFWVGIGHAGTLISAILFLLRQKWRTSINRFAEAMTIFAVVCAGIFPVIHVGRIWVVYWLFPVPNYQSMWPNFRSPLLWDVFAVGTYATVSLLFWYTGMVPDLATLRDRARTKGRAIFYGVLALGWRGSHRHWHRYEKAYLILAALATPLVVSVHSVVSFDFAVAQIPGWHTTIFPPYFVAGAIFSGFAMVGTLLVPVRKWFGLQKLITLHHLDNINKIILATGSIVGFAYATEFFIAWYSANDVEAFAFINRSFGPYALSLIHI
;
A
#
# COMPACT_ATOMS: atom_id res chain seq x y z
N MET A 1 24.86 -14.19 0.33
CA MET A 1 23.84 -15.21 0.65
C MET A 1 22.47 -14.86 0.07
N MET A 2 21.87 -13.72 0.38
CA MET A 2 20.52 -13.29 -0.10
C MET A 2 20.36 -13.39 -1.63
N PHE A 3 21.26 -12.79 -2.44
CA PHE A 3 21.19 -12.85 -3.89
C PHE A 3 21.29 -14.27 -4.46
N ALA A 4 22.07 -15.15 -3.85
CA ALA A 4 22.17 -16.55 -4.24
C ALA A 4 20.85 -17.30 -3.99
N MET A 5 20.17 -17.02 -2.87
CA MET A 5 18.86 -17.59 -2.57
C MET A 5 17.77 -17.08 -3.50
N ILE A 6 17.80 -15.81 -3.88
CA ILE A 6 16.87 -15.24 -4.87
C ILE A 6 17.15 -15.88 -6.25
N ALA A 7 18.39 -16.01 -6.66
CA ALA A 7 18.74 -16.67 -7.92
C ALA A 7 18.28 -18.14 -7.93
N TYR A 8 18.48 -18.87 -6.85
CA TYR A 8 17.98 -20.22 -6.69
C TYR A 8 16.46 -20.32 -6.78
N LEU A 9 15.74 -19.42 -6.11
CA LEU A 9 14.30 -19.32 -6.20
C LEU A 9 13.82 -19.05 -7.64
N ILE A 10 14.43 -18.09 -8.33
CA ILE A 10 14.06 -17.72 -9.70
C ILE A 10 14.30 -18.89 -10.66
N THR A 11 15.40 -19.62 -10.51
CA THR A 11 15.75 -20.76 -11.39
C THR A 11 14.90 -22.00 -11.12
N THR A 12 14.58 -22.27 -9.85
CA THR A 12 13.90 -23.51 -9.43
C THR A 12 12.38 -23.33 -9.34
N GLY A 13 11.91 -22.13 -8.89
CA GLY A 13 10.50 -21.81 -8.67
C GLY A 13 10.11 -21.81 -7.19
N ILE A 14 8.90 -21.37 -6.89
CA ILE A 14 8.41 -21.14 -5.52
C ILE A 14 8.27 -22.41 -4.66
N GLY A 15 8.36 -23.59 -5.24
CA GLY A 15 8.34 -24.87 -4.51
C GLY A 15 9.46 -24.98 -3.46
N VAL A 16 10.57 -24.24 -3.62
CA VAL A 16 11.67 -24.19 -2.63
C VAL A 16 11.27 -23.59 -1.30
N TRP A 17 10.13 -22.89 -1.22
CA TRP A 17 9.59 -22.34 0.03
C TRP A 17 8.78 -23.34 0.84
N GLY A 18 8.59 -24.57 0.33
CA GLY A 18 7.75 -25.58 0.98
C GLY A 18 6.26 -25.25 0.94
N LEU A 19 5.83 -24.39 0.02
CA LEU A 19 4.43 -24.07 -0.18
C LEU A 19 3.71 -25.27 -0.79
N ASN A 20 2.52 -25.58 -0.26
CA ASN A 20 1.69 -26.68 -0.70
C ASN A 20 0.31 -26.17 -1.18
N ASN A 21 -0.30 -26.92 -2.08
CA ASN A 21 -1.74 -26.78 -2.29
C ASN A 21 -2.47 -27.38 -1.07
N PRO A 22 -3.39 -26.68 -0.38
CA PRO A 22 -4.12 -25.46 -0.77
C PRO A 22 -3.54 -24.14 -0.25
N VAL A 23 -2.39 -24.13 0.42
CA VAL A 23 -1.75 -22.92 0.94
C VAL A 23 -0.61 -22.49 0.02
N GLY A 24 -0.92 -21.62 -0.95
CA GLY A 24 0.05 -21.08 -1.89
C GLY A 24 0.79 -19.82 -1.42
N TRP A 25 0.72 -19.47 -0.14
CA TRP A 25 1.22 -18.21 0.41
C TRP A 25 2.36 -18.45 1.38
N GLY A 26 3.28 -17.49 1.41
CA GLY A 26 4.38 -17.47 2.34
C GLY A 26 4.76 -16.02 2.68
N TRP A 27 5.97 -15.81 3.18
CA TRP A 27 6.48 -14.52 3.59
C TRP A 27 6.42 -13.43 2.50
N ALA A 28 6.51 -13.80 1.22
CA ALA A 28 6.45 -12.84 0.12
C ALA A 28 5.10 -12.12 0.07
N ILE A 29 3.98 -12.85 0.18
CA ILE A 29 2.64 -12.25 0.19
C ILE A 29 2.43 -11.41 1.44
N VAL A 30 2.84 -11.89 2.62
CA VAL A 30 2.71 -11.14 3.87
C VAL A 30 3.43 -9.79 3.77
N ASN A 31 4.68 -9.79 3.30
CA ASN A 31 5.44 -8.55 3.12
C ASN A 31 4.86 -7.66 2.01
N PHE A 32 4.38 -8.25 0.93
CA PHE A 32 3.69 -7.51 -0.14
C PHE A 32 2.50 -6.72 0.42
N VAL A 33 1.59 -7.39 1.13
CA VAL A 33 0.41 -6.78 1.74
C VAL A 33 0.78 -5.70 2.75
N PHE A 34 1.81 -5.95 3.58
CA PHE A 34 2.32 -4.98 4.54
C PHE A 34 2.78 -3.68 3.85
N TRP A 35 3.59 -3.77 2.80
CA TRP A 35 4.10 -2.59 2.10
C TRP A 35 3.02 -1.87 1.29
N VAL A 36 2.10 -2.62 0.67
CA VAL A 36 0.93 -2.02 0.01
C VAL A 36 0.08 -1.25 1.03
N GLY A 37 -0.18 -1.84 2.20
CA GLY A 37 -0.93 -1.18 3.28
C GLY A 37 -0.30 0.12 3.75
N ILE A 38 1.02 0.11 4.00
CA ILE A 38 1.76 1.33 4.38
C ILE A 38 1.66 2.41 3.29
N GLY A 39 1.81 2.03 2.03
CA GLY A 39 1.73 2.96 0.91
C GLY A 39 0.39 3.71 0.83
N HIS A 40 -0.69 3.06 1.21
CA HIS A 40 -2.04 3.63 1.15
C HIS A 40 -2.24 4.89 2.00
N ALA A 41 -1.66 4.96 3.18
CA ALA A 41 -1.85 6.10 4.07
C ALA A 41 -1.32 7.41 3.49
N GLY A 42 -0.19 7.36 2.79
CA GLY A 42 0.35 8.57 2.19
C GLY A 42 -0.54 9.12 1.08
N THR A 43 -1.10 8.26 0.24
CA THR A 43 -2.09 8.66 -0.77
C THR A 43 -3.38 9.15 -0.11
N LEU A 44 -3.84 8.52 0.97
CA LEU A 44 -5.00 8.96 1.74
C LEU A 44 -4.79 10.35 2.34
N ILE A 45 -3.65 10.61 2.96
CA ILE A 45 -3.31 11.93 3.53
C ILE A 45 -3.34 12.99 2.43
N SER A 46 -2.74 12.69 1.29
CA SER A 46 -2.64 13.67 0.21
C SER A 46 -3.94 13.84 -0.57
N ALA A 47 -4.71 12.79 -0.80
CA ALA A 47 -5.93 12.81 -1.59
C ALA A 47 -7.18 13.07 -0.74
N ILE A 48 -7.52 12.20 0.21
CA ILE A 48 -8.77 12.32 0.98
C ILE A 48 -8.78 13.58 1.83
N LEU A 49 -7.71 13.87 2.56
CA LEU A 49 -7.66 15.08 3.37
C LEU A 49 -7.68 16.36 2.51
N PHE A 50 -7.22 16.26 1.25
CA PHE A 50 -7.36 17.36 0.30
C PHE A 50 -8.81 17.55 -0.14
N LEU A 51 -9.49 16.50 -0.52
CA LEU A 51 -10.91 16.54 -0.90
C LEU A 51 -11.78 17.03 0.25
N LEU A 52 -11.47 16.64 1.49
CA LEU A 52 -12.12 17.10 2.72
C LEU A 52 -11.64 18.50 3.16
N ARG A 53 -10.80 19.18 2.36
CA ARG A 53 -10.28 20.53 2.63
C ARG A 53 -9.57 20.68 3.99
N GLN A 54 -8.91 19.61 4.46
CA GLN A 54 -8.19 19.61 5.73
C GLN A 54 -6.85 20.36 5.59
N LYS A 55 -6.74 21.52 6.22
CA LYS A 55 -5.55 22.38 6.10
C LYS A 55 -4.30 21.79 6.75
N TRP A 56 -4.45 21.04 7.84
CA TRP A 56 -3.32 20.47 8.58
C TRP A 56 -2.49 19.46 7.74
N ARG A 57 -3.06 18.87 6.69
CA ARG A 57 -2.34 17.97 5.79
C ARG A 57 -1.15 18.61 5.10
N THR A 58 -1.18 19.93 4.83
CA THR A 58 -0.16 20.63 4.02
C THR A 58 1.23 20.55 4.62
N SER A 59 1.34 20.40 5.94
CA SER A 59 2.61 20.26 6.65
C SER A 59 3.23 18.86 6.56
N ILE A 60 2.44 17.84 6.22
CA ILE A 60 2.87 16.44 6.26
C ILE A 60 2.71 15.70 4.92
N ASN A 61 1.95 16.25 3.96
CA ASN A 61 1.60 15.54 2.73
C ASN A 61 2.82 15.15 1.89
N ARG A 62 3.81 16.04 1.75
CA ARG A 62 5.04 15.74 0.99
C ARG A 62 5.80 14.56 1.55
N PHE A 63 5.87 14.49 2.87
CA PHE A 63 6.50 13.39 3.56
C PHE A 63 5.71 12.07 3.35
N ALA A 64 4.40 12.14 3.50
CA ALA A 64 3.51 11.00 3.32
C ALA A 64 3.51 10.49 1.87
N GLU A 65 3.50 11.39 0.87
CA GLU A 65 3.62 11.04 -0.55
C GLU A 65 4.94 10.34 -0.87
N ALA A 66 6.07 10.86 -0.35
CA ALA A 66 7.37 10.23 -0.51
C ALA A 66 7.39 8.82 0.11
N MET A 67 6.86 8.67 1.32
CA MET A 67 6.71 7.37 1.98
C MET A 67 5.92 6.38 1.11
N THR A 68 4.82 6.82 0.48
CA THR A 68 4.04 6.00 -0.44
C THR A 68 4.89 5.44 -1.58
N ILE A 69 5.70 6.28 -2.23
CA ILE A 69 6.51 5.83 -3.37
C ILE A 69 7.54 4.79 -2.93
N PHE A 70 8.22 5.00 -1.81
CA PHE A 70 9.15 4.00 -1.27
C PHE A 70 8.44 2.70 -0.89
N ALA A 71 7.28 2.78 -0.25
CA ALA A 71 6.49 1.61 0.13
C ALA A 71 6.00 0.83 -1.11
N VAL A 72 5.55 1.51 -2.16
CA VAL A 72 5.12 0.87 -3.43
C VAL A 72 6.29 0.19 -4.14
N VAL A 73 7.48 0.80 -4.14
CA VAL A 73 8.69 0.16 -4.67
C VAL A 73 9.04 -1.10 -3.89
N CYS A 74 9.01 -1.05 -2.55
CA CYS A 74 9.21 -2.23 -1.71
C CYS A 74 8.15 -3.29 -1.99
N ALA A 75 6.87 -2.91 -2.10
CA ALA A 75 5.79 -3.83 -2.43
C ALA A 75 6.02 -4.53 -3.77
N GLY A 76 6.48 -3.79 -4.79
CA GLY A 76 6.71 -4.32 -6.14
C GLY A 76 7.82 -5.38 -6.23
N ILE A 77 8.74 -5.45 -5.26
CA ILE A 77 9.79 -6.47 -5.22
C ILE A 77 9.21 -7.86 -4.95
N PHE A 78 8.20 -7.96 -4.07
CA PHE A 78 7.68 -9.25 -3.63
C PHE A 78 6.92 -10.03 -4.71
N PRO A 79 6.05 -9.45 -5.56
CA PRO A 79 5.48 -10.15 -6.70
C PRO A 79 6.52 -10.71 -7.65
N VAL A 80 7.60 -9.97 -7.93
CA VAL A 80 8.70 -10.44 -8.78
C VAL A 80 9.38 -11.68 -8.20
N ILE A 81 9.59 -11.70 -6.89
CA ILE A 81 10.16 -12.86 -6.19
C ILE A 81 9.13 -14.00 -6.12
N HIS A 82 7.85 -13.68 -5.87
CA HIS A 82 6.78 -14.66 -5.70
C HIS A 82 6.43 -15.39 -7.00
N VAL A 83 6.59 -14.77 -8.16
CA VAL A 83 6.41 -15.44 -9.46
C VAL A 83 7.36 -16.64 -9.61
N GLY A 84 8.52 -16.62 -8.94
CA GLY A 84 9.53 -17.65 -9.05
C GLY A 84 10.18 -17.63 -10.44
N ARG A 85 9.83 -18.54 -11.31
CA ARG A 85 10.36 -18.60 -12.68
C ARG A 85 9.91 -17.41 -13.52
N ILE A 86 10.68 -16.34 -13.48
CA ILE A 86 10.32 -15.02 -14.03
C ILE A 86 9.98 -15.06 -15.53
N TRP A 87 10.55 -16.01 -16.28
CA TRP A 87 10.29 -16.19 -17.72
C TRP A 87 8.87 -16.67 -18.05
N VAL A 88 8.09 -17.12 -17.06
CA VAL A 88 6.68 -17.50 -17.24
C VAL A 88 5.70 -16.39 -16.87
N VAL A 89 6.19 -15.21 -16.49
CA VAL A 89 5.36 -14.07 -16.06
C VAL A 89 4.39 -13.62 -17.16
N TYR A 90 4.70 -13.85 -18.43
CA TYR A 90 3.81 -13.53 -19.56
C TYR A 90 2.46 -14.24 -19.50
N TRP A 91 2.36 -15.35 -18.77
CA TRP A 91 1.09 -16.05 -18.54
C TRP A 91 0.07 -15.23 -17.72
N LEU A 92 0.53 -14.18 -17.03
CA LEU A 92 -0.35 -13.25 -16.35
C LEU A 92 -1.15 -12.34 -17.34
N PHE A 93 -0.71 -12.28 -18.60
CA PHE A 93 -1.32 -11.46 -19.62
C PHE A 93 -2.13 -12.31 -20.61
N PRO A 94 -3.11 -11.74 -21.32
CA PRO A 94 -3.95 -12.48 -22.27
C PRO A 94 -3.24 -12.91 -23.57
N VAL A 95 -1.95 -12.63 -23.71
CA VAL A 95 -1.18 -12.89 -24.93
C VAL A 95 0.10 -13.64 -24.60
N PRO A 96 0.40 -14.73 -25.30
CA PRO A 96 -0.40 -15.45 -26.29
C PRO A 96 -1.48 -16.30 -25.61
N ASN A 97 -2.70 -16.27 -26.16
CA ASN A 97 -3.81 -17.09 -25.65
C ASN A 97 -4.27 -18.11 -26.71
N TYR A 98 -3.80 -19.34 -26.55
CA TYR A 98 -4.10 -20.43 -27.50
C TYR A 98 -5.55 -20.94 -27.41
N GLN A 99 -6.28 -20.61 -26.34
CA GLN A 99 -7.62 -21.12 -26.11
C GLN A 99 -8.72 -20.05 -26.27
N SER A 100 -8.38 -18.89 -26.84
CA SER A 100 -9.29 -17.75 -26.97
C SER A 100 -9.95 -17.31 -25.65
N MET A 101 -9.42 -17.75 -24.52
CA MET A 101 -9.87 -17.39 -23.18
C MET A 101 -8.65 -17.03 -22.32
N TRP A 102 -8.85 -16.13 -21.36
CA TRP A 102 -7.83 -15.78 -20.39
C TRP A 102 -8.05 -16.57 -19.07
N PRO A 103 -7.52 -17.80 -18.95
CA PRO A 103 -7.85 -18.70 -17.86
C PRO A 103 -7.40 -18.15 -16.49
N ASN A 104 -6.29 -17.42 -16.45
CA ASN A 104 -5.74 -16.86 -15.22
C ASN A 104 -6.57 -15.67 -14.67
N PHE A 105 -7.50 -15.11 -15.46
CA PHE A 105 -8.33 -13.99 -15.01
C PHE A 105 -9.24 -14.34 -13.82
N ARG A 106 -9.44 -15.61 -13.53
CA ARG A 106 -10.18 -16.09 -12.35
C ARG A 106 -9.38 -16.00 -11.04
N SER A 107 -8.08 -15.74 -11.11
CA SER A 107 -7.22 -15.65 -9.92
C SER A 107 -7.15 -14.21 -9.40
N PRO A 108 -7.42 -13.98 -8.10
CA PRO A 108 -7.19 -12.67 -7.46
C PRO A 108 -5.75 -12.17 -7.60
N LEU A 109 -4.76 -13.05 -7.57
CA LEU A 109 -3.35 -12.70 -7.79
C LEU A 109 -3.10 -12.02 -9.14
N LEU A 110 -3.91 -12.34 -10.16
CA LEU A 110 -3.84 -11.63 -11.43
C LEU A 110 -4.44 -10.23 -11.32
N TRP A 111 -5.54 -10.08 -10.60
CA TRP A 111 -6.18 -8.78 -10.39
C TRP A 111 -5.26 -7.82 -9.67
N ASP A 112 -4.43 -8.32 -8.75
CA ASP A 112 -3.41 -7.54 -8.05
C ASP A 112 -2.40 -6.89 -9.00
N VAL A 113 -2.01 -7.56 -10.07
CA VAL A 113 -1.09 -6.99 -11.06
C VAL A 113 -1.65 -5.69 -11.63
N PHE A 114 -2.94 -5.68 -11.98
CA PHE A 114 -3.61 -4.49 -12.51
C PHE A 114 -3.90 -3.46 -11.42
N ALA A 115 -4.40 -3.90 -10.28
CA ALA A 115 -4.76 -3.02 -9.17
C ALA A 115 -3.52 -2.28 -8.62
N VAL A 116 -2.47 -3.01 -8.30
CA VAL A 116 -1.22 -2.43 -7.76
C VAL A 116 -0.47 -1.65 -8.83
N GLY A 117 -0.45 -2.13 -10.09
CA GLY A 117 0.15 -1.39 -11.20
C GLY A 117 -0.53 -0.05 -11.46
N THR A 118 -1.86 -0.02 -11.44
CA THR A 118 -2.64 1.23 -11.55
C THR A 118 -2.39 2.14 -10.36
N TYR A 119 -2.38 1.58 -9.15
CA TYR A 119 -2.08 2.33 -7.92
C TYR A 119 -0.68 2.94 -7.95
N ALA A 120 0.33 2.17 -8.33
CA ALA A 120 1.70 2.66 -8.48
C ALA A 120 1.78 3.82 -9.48
N THR A 121 1.12 3.68 -10.63
CA THR A 121 1.09 4.72 -11.68
C THR A 121 0.42 6.00 -11.19
N VAL A 122 -0.77 5.89 -10.60
CA VAL A 122 -1.51 7.06 -10.10
C VAL A 122 -0.77 7.73 -8.94
N SER A 123 -0.20 6.95 -8.01
CA SER A 123 0.60 7.48 -6.89
C SER A 123 1.85 8.21 -7.38
N LEU A 124 2.55 7.66 -8.38
CA LEU A 124 3.71 8.30 -8.99
C LEU A 124 3.35 9.62 -9.68
N LEU A 125 2.27 9.63 -10.46
CA LEU A 125 1.78 10.84 -11.12
C LEU A 125 1.34 11.90 -10.11
N PHE A 126 0.67 11.48 -9.03
CA PHE A 126 0.22 12.36 -7.97
C PHE A 126 1.40 13.02 -7.24
N TRP A 127 2.36 12.21 -6.80
CA TRP A 127 3.60 12.67 -6.17
C TRP A 127 4.41 13.58 -7.10
N TYR A 128 4.62 13.17 -8.36
CA TYR A 128 5.36 13.97 -9.34
C TYR A 128 4.69 15.31 -9.62
N THR A 129 3.38 15.30 -9.85
CA THR A 129 2.60 16.54 -10.04
C THR A 129 2.78 17.47 -8.84
N GLY A 130 2.71 16.92 -7.63
CA GLY A 130 2.97 17.66 -6.41
C GLY A 130 4.35 18.30 -6.36
N MET A 131 5.39 17.62 -6.86
CA MET A 131 6.76 18.10 -6.83
C MET A 131 7.12 19.14 -7.91
N VAL A 132 6.32 19.33 -8.95
CA VAL A 132 6.64 20.23 -10.07
C VAL A 132 7.01 21.65 -9.62
N PRO A 133 6.29 22.33 -8.70
CA PRO A 133 6.68 23.64 -8.18
C PRO A 133 7.99 23.60 -7.38
N ASP A 134 8.23 22.51 -6.65
CA ASP A 134 9.44 22.35 -5.83
C ASP A 134 10.68 22.17 -6.73
N LEU A 135 10.56 21.35 -7.79
CA LEU A 135 11.59 21.15 -8.80
C LEU A 135 11.93 22.45 -9.55
N ALA A 136 10.93 23.28 -9.82
CA ALA A 136 11.17 24.62 -10.38
C ALA A 136 11.96 25.51 -9.41
N THR A 137 11.65 25.46 -8.14
CA THR A 137 12.42 26.18 -7.10
C THR A 137 13.86 25.69 -7.03
N LEU A 138 14.11 24.38 -7.14
CA LEU A 138 15.44 23.80 -7.19
C LEU A 138 16.20 24.22 -8.47
N ARG A 139 15.51 24.30 -9.61
CA ARG A 139 16.05 24.85 -10.85
C ARG A 139 16.55 26.28 -10.67
N ASP A 140 15.69 27.12 -10.10
CA ASP A 140 15.98 28.57 -9.96
C ASP A 140 17.09 28.84 -8.94
N ARG A 141 17.33 27.91 -7.99
CA ARG A 141 18.40 27.95 -7.01
C ARG A 141 19.63 27.13 -7.38
N ALA A 142 19.67 26.54 -8.57
CA ALA A 142 20.75 25.65 -8.98
C ALA A 142 22.07 26.44 -9.19
N ARG A 143 23.15 25.96 -8.55
CA ARG A 143 24.49 26.59 -8.66
C ARG A 143 25.23 26.24 -9.95
N THR A 144 24.85 25.18 -10.66
CA THR A 144 25.47 24.70 -11.87
C THR A 144 24.48 24.60 -13.02
N LYS A 145 24.93 24.90 -14.26
CA LYS A 145 24.09 24.83 -15.46
C LYS A 145 23.48 23.43 -15.67
N GLY A 146 24.26 22.37 -15.40
CA GLY A 146 23.75 20.99 -15.52
C GLY A 146 22.57 20.69 -14.57
N ARG A 147 22.66 21.12 -13.31
CA ARG A 147 21.56 20.98 -12.34
C ARG A 147 20.34 21.82 -12.73
N ALA A 148 20.56 23.04 -13.23
CA ALA A 148 19.47 23.90 -13.70
C ALA A 148 18.72 23.26 -14.87
N ILE A 149 19.43 22.66 -15.84
CA ILE A 149 18.81 21.95 -16.96
C ILE A 149 18.06 20.72 -16.47
N PHE A 150 18.66 19.88 -15.61
CA PHE A 150 18.04 18.68 -15.06
C PHE A 150 16.72 18.98 -14.35
N TYR A 151 16.74 19.91 -13.38
CA TYR A 151 15.52 20.34 -12.68
C TYR A 151 14.55 21.08 -13.59
N GLY A 152 15.05 21.79 -14.61
CA GLY A 152 14.23 22.49 -15.59
C GLY A 152 13.38 21.54 -16.44
N VAL A 153 13.98 20.44 -16.89
CA VAL A 153 13.27 19.37 -17.61
C VAL A 153 12.21 18.74 -16.71
N LEU A 154 12.56 18.38 -15.49
CA LEU A 154 11.64 17.77 -14.53
C LEU A 154 10.52 18.73 -14.07
N ALA A 155 10.77 20.03 -14.07
CA ALA A 155 9.75 21.04 -13.73
C ALA A 155 8.76 21.32 -14.86
N LEU A 156 8.85 20.63 -16.03
CA LEU A 156 7.93 20.76 -17.16
C LEU A 156 7.62 22.21 -17.57
N GLY A 157 8.63 23.07 -17.54
CA GLY A 157 8.48 24.49 -17.90
C GLY A 157 7.68 25.33 -16.88
N TRP A 158 7.54 24.89 -15.65
CA TRP A 158 6.87 25.63 -14.59
C TRP A 158 7.53 27.00 -14.34
N ARG A 159 6.70 28.05 -14.34
CA ARG A 159 7.15 29.46 -14.13
C ARG A 159 6.39 30.16 -12.98
N GLY A 160 5.55 29.47 -12.23
CA GLY A 160 4.81 30.04 -11.11
C GLY A 160 3.73 31.07 -11.50
N SER A 161 3.33 31.16 -12.76
CA SER A 161 2.26 32.07 -13.19
C SER A 161 0.90 31.64 -12.65
N HIS A 162 -0.04 32.58 -12.52
CA HIS A 162 -1.43 32.29 -12.09
C HIS A 162 -2.06 31.16 -12.94
N ARG A 163 -1.81 31.15 -14.24
CA ARG A 163 -2.30 30.10 -15.15
C ARG A 163 -1.70 28.71 -14.82
N HIS A 164 -0.42 28.66 -14.40
CA HIS A 164 0.22 27.41 -13.98
C HIS A 164 -0.35 26.92 -12.67
N TRP A 165 -0.55 27.78 -11.68
CA TRP A 165 -1.18 27.42 -10.41
C TRP A 165 -2.59 26.90 -10.60
N HIS A 166 -3.41 27.58 -11.40
CA HIS A 166 -4.77 27.13 -11.67
C HIS A 166 -4.84 25.73 -12.36
N ARG A 167 -3.94 25.49 -13.31
CA ARG A 167 -3.86 24.17 -13.96
C ARG A 167 -3.35 23.09 -13.00
N TYR A 168 -2.39 23.44 -12.17
CA TYR A 168 -1.86 22.56 -11.14
C TYR A 168 -2.94 22.12 -10.15
N GLU A 169 -3.70 23.07 -9.61
CA GLU A 169 -4.78 22.78 -8.68
C GLU A 169 -5.84 21.87 -9.31
N LYS A 170 -6.21 22.11 -10.56
CA LYS A 170 -7.14 21.22 -11.29
C LYS A 170 -6.57 19.82 -11.48
N ALA A 171 -5.33 19.69 -11.95
CA ALA A 171 -4.69 18.40 -12.14
C ALA A 171 -4.57 17.64 -10.81
N TYR A 172 -4.16 18.32 -9.76
CA TYR A 172 -4.04 17.76 -8.43
C TYR A 172 -5.39 17.31 -7.86
N LEU A 173 -6.46 18.08 -8.09
CA LEU A 173 -7.82 17.73 -7.70
C LEU A 173 -8.32 16.47 -8.43
N ILE A 174 -8.10 16.38 -9.74
CA ILE A 174 -8.49 15.20 -10.54
C ILE A 174 -7.74 13.96 -10.05
N LEU A 175 -6.44 14.07 -9.85
CA LEU A 175 -5.63 12.96 -9.35
C LEU A 175 -6.05 12.54 -7.94
N ALA A 176 -6.39 13.48 -7.05
CA ALA A 176 -6.91 13.18 -5.72
C ALA A 176 -8.26 12.45 -5.79
N ALA A 177 -9.16 12.90 -6.69
CA ALA A 177 -10.45 12.26 -6.89
C ALA A 177 -10.34 10.84 -7.44
N LEU A 178 -9.34 10.58 -8.31
CA LEU A 178 -9.06 9.23 -8.83
C LEU A 178 -8.36 8.35 -7.79
N ALA A 179 -7.41 8.90 -7.04
CA ALA A 179 -6.63 8.15 -6.07
C ALA A 179 -7.48 7.65 -4.88
N THR A 180 -8.51 8.40 -4.49
CA THR A 180 -9.35 8.05 -3.34
C THR A 180 -10.09 6.71 -3.49
N PRO A 181 -10.95 6.50 -4.52
CA PRO A 181 -11.59 5.20 -4.71
C PRO A 181 -10.58 4.10 -5.08
N LEU A 182 -9.50 4.46 -5.77
CA LEU A 182 -8.47 3.51 -6.16
C LEU A 182 -7.78 2.89 -4.93
N VAL A 183 -7.43 3.67 -3.93
CA VAL A 183 -6.84 3.17 -2.67
C VAL A 183 -7.75 2.15 -2.00
N VAL A 184 -9.05 2.43 -1.92
CA VAL A 184 -10.02 1.51 -1.32
C VAL A 184 -10.15 0.24 -2.16
N SER A 185 -10.26 0.36 -3.48
CA SER A 185 -10.45 -0.78 -4.38
C SER A 185 -9.21 -1.69 -4.43
N VAL A 186 -8.01 -1.13 -4.49
CA VAL A 186 -6.77 -1.91 -4.52
C VAL A 186 -6.63 -2.80 -3.29
N HIS A 187 -6.87 -2.23 -2.10
CA HIS A 187 -6.74 -3.02 -0.88
C HIS A 187 -7.85 -4.05 -0.72
N SER A 188 -9.05 -3.77 -1.26
CA SER A 188 -10.12 -4.75 -1.37
C SER A 188 -9.74 -5.90 -2.31
N VAL A 189 -9.11 -5.60 -3.46
CA VAL A 189 -8.64 -6.63 -4.41
C VAL A 189 -7.56 -7.50 -3.79
N VAL A 190 -6.53 -6.90 -3.17
CA VAL A 190 -5.48 -7.64 -2.46
C VAL A 190 -6.06 -8.54 -1.35
N SER A 191 -7.13 -8.11 -0.70
CA SER A 191 -7.78 -8.93 0.33
C SER A 191 -8.43 -10.20 -0.22
N PHE A 192 -8.83 -10.22 -1.50
CA PHE A 192 -9.41 -11.40 -2.11
C PHE A 192 -8.44 -12.56 -2.23
N ASP A 193 -7.14 -12.32 -2.26
CA ASP A 193 -6.14 -13.37 -2.18
C ASP A 193 -6.33 -14.25 -0.94
N PHE A 194 -6.85 -13.69 0.12
CA PHE A 194 -7.12 -14.35 1.40
C PHE A 194 -8.60 -14.72 1.56
N ALA A 195 -9.50 -13.84 1.13
CA ALA A 195 -10.93 -14.03 1.28
C ALA A 195 -11.46 -15.25 0.51
N VAL A 196 -10.81 -15.65 -0.58
CA VAL A 196 -11.19 -16.81 -1.41
C VAL A 196 -10.34 -18.07 -1.11
N ALA A 197 -9.57 -18.08 -0.01
CA ALA A 197 -8.81 -19.25 0.40
C ALA A 197 -9.74 -20.46 0.63
N GLN A 198 -9.25 -21.65 0.32
CA GLN A 198 -10.06 -22.86 0.36
C GLN A 198 -10.19 -23.48 1.77
N ILE A 199 -9.24 -23.15 2.66
CA ILE A 199 -9.19 -23.74 4.00
C ILE A 199 -10.16 -23.02 4.94
N PRO A 200 -11.08 -23.75 5.62
CA PRO A 200 -11.94 -23.17 6.65
C PRO A 200 -11.12 -22.47 7.74
N GLY A 201 -11.59 -21.30 8.20
CA GLY A 201 -10.89 -20.45 9.16
C GLY A 201 -9.80 -19.56 8.56
N TRP A 202 -9.53 -19.70 7.26
CA TRP A 202 -8.56 -18.87 6.52
C TRP A 202 -9.22 -17.93 5.50
N HIS A 203 -10.51 -18.10 5.25
CA HIS A 203 -11.31 -17.27 4.36
C HIS A 203 -12.46 -16.63 5.12
N THR A 204 -12.79 -15.40 4.78
CA THR A 204 -13.95 -14.69 5.32
C THR A 204 -14.32 -13.51 4.45
N THR A 205 -15.63 -13.20 4.43
CA THR A 205 -16.18 -12.09 3.64
C THR A 205 -15.88 -10.72 4.24
N ILE A 206 -15.44 -10.63 5.49
CA ILE A 206 -15.07 -9.37 6.16
C ILE A 206 -13.70 -8.84 5.73
N PHE A 207 -12.88 -9.64 5.06
CA PHE A 207 -11.51 -9.24 4.70
C PHE A 207 -11.43 -7.96 3.88
N PRO A 208 -12.22 -7.69 2.83
CA PRO A 208 -12.10 -6.45 2.09
C PRO A 208 -12.21 -5.18 2.96
N PRO A 209 -13.25 -4.95 3.75
CA PRO A 209 -13.32 -3.78 4.62
C PRO A 209 -12.27 -3.82 5.75
N TYR A 210 -11.94 -5.00 6.28
CA TYR A 210 -10.94 -5.17 7.30
C TYR A 210 -9.54 -4.78 6.81
N PHE A 211 -9.15 -5.23 5.62
CA PHE A 211 -7.85 -4.90 5.02
C PHE A 211 -7.73 -3.40 4.72
N VAL A 212 -8.80 -2.76 4.23
CA VAL A 212 -8.80 -1.30 4.01
C VAL A 212 -8.60 -0.54 5.32
N ALA A 213 -9.34 -0.92 6.38
CA ALA A 213 -9.18 -0.29 7.69
C ALA A 213 -7.79 -0.53 8.28
N GLY A 214 -7.26 -1.76 8.16
CA GLY A 214 -5.93 -2.14 8.60
C GLY A 214 -4.82 -1.39 7.86
N ALA A 215 -4.98 -1.17 6.55
CA ALA A 215 -4.06 -0.38 5.75
C ALA A 215 -4.01 1.09 6.20
N ILE A 216 -5.17 1.69 6.44
CA ILE A 216 -5.23 3.06 6.94
C ILE A 216 -4.60 3.15 8.34
N PHE A 217 -4.96 2.24 9.22
CA PHE A 217 -4.41 2.14 10.58
C PHE A 217 -2.89 2.03 10.58
N SER A 218 -2.35 1.01 9.91
CA SER A 218 -0.90 0.74 9.88
C SER A 218 -0.12 1.84 9.17
N GLY A 219 -0.67 2.39 8.09
CA GLY A 219 -0.02 3.43 7.33
C GLY A 219 0.03 4.78 8.07
N PHE A 220 -1.04 5.18 8.78
CA PHE A 220 -0.98 6.37 9.66
C PHE A 220 -0.04 6.16 10.84
N ALA A 221 0.02 4.96 11.42
CA ALA A 221 0.99 4.61 12.44
C ALA A 221 2.42 4.73 11.92
N MET A 222 2.70 4.27 10.70
CA MET A 222 4.03 4.41 10.08
C MET A 222 4.37 5.88 9.80
N VAL A 223 3.41 6.69 9.31
CA VAL A 223 3.62 8.13 9.16
C VAL A 223 3.99 8.77 10.50
N GLY A 224 3.26 8.47 11.58
CA GLY A 224 3.56 8.94 12.93
C GLY A 224 4.96 8.51 13.39
N THR A 225 5.30 7.24 13.21
CA THR A 225 6.59 6.67 13.58
C THR A 225 7.76 7.37 12.90
N LEU A 226 7.62 7.73 11.61
CA LEU A 226 8.64 8.44 10.86
C LEU A 226 8.65 9.94 11.14
N LEU A 227 7.49 10.56 11.30
CA LEU A 227 7.39 12.01 11.53
C LEU A 227 7.96 12.45 12.88
N VAL A 228 7.80 11.65 13.93
CA VAL A 228 8.27 12.01 15.28
C VAL A 228 9.80 12.20 15.33
N PRO A 229 10.64 11.26 14.84
CA PRO A 229 12.09 11.47 14.76
C PRO A 229 12.46 12.61 13.81
N VAL A 230 11.86 12.68 12.62
CA VAL A 230 12.13 13.74 11.62
C VAL A 230 11.84 15.12 12.22
N ARG A 231 10.71 15.27 12.89
CA ARG A 231 10.34 16.50 13.61
C ARG A 231 11.42 16.94 14.61
N LYS A 232 12.00 15.98 15.33
CA LYS A 232 13.06 16.24 16.32
C LYS A 232 14.39 16.56 15.65
N TRP A 233 14.84 15.73 14.70
CA TRP A 233 16.18 15.83 14.09
C TRP A 233 16.34 17.08 13.20
N PHE A 234 15.27 17.48 12.52
CA PHE A 234 15.29 18.65 11.63
C PHE A 234 14.71 19.92 12.26
N GLY A 235 14.35 19.89 13.54
CA GLY A 235 13.84 21.10 14.22
C GLY A 235 12.49 21.59 13.70
N LEU A 236 11.64 20.68 13.19
CA LEU A 236 10.38 21.00 12.50
C LEU A 236 9.18 21.19 13.44
N GLN A 237 9.38 21.49 14.73
CA GLN A 237 8.30 21.60 15.74
C GLN A 237 7.26 22.66 15.40
N LYS A 238 7.67 23.74 14.72
CA LYS A 238 6.77 24.81 14.28
C LYS A 238 5.93 24.41 13.06
N LEU A 239 6.42 23.49 12.22
CA LEU A 239 5.74 23.02 11.02
C LEU A 239 4.85 21.80 11.35
N ILE A 240 5.39 20.83 12.05
CA ILE A 240 4.70 19.62 12.51
C ILE A 240 4.41 19.79 14.00
N THR A 241 3.25 20.39 14.32
CA THR A 241 2.85 20.67 15.70
C THR A 241 2.25 19.43 16.38
N LEU A 242 2.01 19.51 17.69
CA LEU A 242 1.31 18.45 18.43
C LEU A 242 -0.12 18.23 17.89
N HIS A 243 -0.76 19.28 17.39
CA HIS A 243 -2.08 19.18 16.76
C HIS A 243 -2.08 18.24 15.53
N HIS A 244 -1.03 18.24 14.75
CA HIS A 244 -0.89 17.29 13.62
C HIS A 244 -0.78 15.85 14.11
N LEU A 245 0.02 15.60 15.16
CA LEU A 245 0.17 14.29 15.75
C LEU A 245 -1.13 13.80 16.43
N ASP A 246 -1.85 14.69 17.08
CA ASP A 246 -3.16 14.41 17.68
C ASP A 246 -4.19 13.99 16.60
N ASN A 247 -4.24 14.71 15.48
CA ASN A 247 -5.12 14.36 14.37
C ASN A 247 -4.76 12.99 13.75
N ILE A 248 -3.47 12.68 13.60
CA ILE A 248 -3.00 11.37 13.16
C ILE A 248 -3.48 10.28 14.14
N ASN A 249 -3.30 10.49 15.44
CA ASN A 249 -3.71 9.54 16.47
C ASN A 249 -5.23 9.31 16.52
N LYS A 250 -6.04 10.33 16.25
CA LYS A 250 -7.50 10.20 16.13
C LYS A 250 -7.91 9.29 14.98
N ILE A 251 -7.22 9.39 13.83
CA ILE A 251 -7.46 8.50 12.69
C ILE A 251 -7.02 7.07 13.02
N ILE A 252 -5.86 6.91 13.66
CA ILE A 252 -5.36 5.62 14.14
C ILE A 252 -6.37 4.98 15.10
N LEU A 253 -6.89 5.73 16.05
CA LEU A 253 -7.89 5.23 17.00
C LEU A 253 -9.17 4.79 16.29
N ALA A 254 -9.69 5.60 15.39
CA ALA A 254 -10.92 5.28 14.66
C ALA A 254 -10.76 4.03 13.79
N THR A 255 -9.69 3.95 13.01
CA THR A 255 -9.43 2.80 12.12
C THR A 255 -9.01 1.56 12.89
N GLY A 256 -8.25 1.70 13.96
CA GLY A 256 -7.92 0.61 14.89
C GLY A 256 -9.15 0.02 15.57
N SER A 257 -10.15 0.85 15.91
CA SER A 257 -11.43 0.36 16.44
C SER A 257 -12.21 -0.46 15.40
N ILE A 258 -12.16 -0.09 14.12
CA ILE A 258 -12.76 -0.89 13.03
C ILE A 258 -12.04 -2.22 12.88
N VAL A 259 -10.71 -2.22 12.95
CA VAL A 259 -9.89 -3.44 12.92
C VAL A 259 -10.23 -4.36 14.10
N GLY A 260 -10.31 -3.81 15.30
CA GLY A 260 -10.71 -4.55 16.50
C GLY A 260 -12.12 -5.14 16.39
N PHE A 261 -13.07 -4.39 15.84
CA PHE A 261 -14.41 -4.87 15.56
C PHE A 261 -14.41 -6.04 14.56
N ALA A 262 -13.61 -5.95 13.49
CA ALA A 262 -13.48 -7.02 12.51
C ALA A 262 -12.94 -8.31 13.15
N TYR A 263 -11.90 -8.23 14.00
CA TYR A 263 -11.42 -9.38 14.77
C TYR A 263 -12.49 -9.96 15.70
N ALA A 264 -13.18 -9.12 16.46
CA ALA A 264 -14.26 -9.57 17.32
C ALA A 264 -15.36 -10.31 16.53
N THR A 265 -15.68 -9.80 15.34
CA THR A 265 -16.65 -10.44 14.43
C THR A 265 -16.16 -11.80 13.94
N GLU A 266 -14.89 -11.94 13.56
CA GLU A 266 -14.32 -13.23 13.15
C GLU A 266 -14.39 -14.26 14.27
N PHE A 267 -13.99 -13.90 15.49
CA PHE A 267 -14.12 -14.79 16.66
C PHE A 267 -15.57 -15.17 16.94
N PHE A 268 -16.48 -14.19 16.87
CA PHE A 268 -17.90 -14.45 17.05
C PHE A 268 -18.45 -15.42 16.00
N ILE A 269 -18.12 -15.22 14.72
CA ILE A 269 -18.58 -16.08 13.63
C ILE A 269 -18.03 -17.50 13.79
N ALA A 270 -16.75 -17.65 14.11
CA ALA A 270 -16.13 -18.96 14.35
C ALA A 270 -16.81 -19.74 15.49
N TRP A 271 -17.22 -19.03 16.54
CA TRP A 271 -17.99 -19.61 17.66
C TRP A 271 -19.43 -19.90 17.26
N TYR A 272 -20.12 -18.96 16.60
CA TYR A 272 -21.53 -19.04 16.26
C TYR A 272 -21.81 -20.08 15.16
N SER A 273 -20.92 -20.26 14.19
CA SER A 273 -21.07 -21.22 13.10
C SER A 273 -21.08 -22.67 13.58
N ALA A 274 -20.57 -22.94 14.78
CA ALA A 274 -20.40 -24.30 15.34
C ALA A 274 -19.61 -25.24 14.40
N ASN A 275 -18.75 -24.68 13.52
CA ASN A 275 -17.86 -25.46 12.67
C ASN A 275 -16.60 -25.83 13.46
N ASP A 276 -16.35 -27.11 13.68
CA ASP A 276 -15.23 -27.60 14.49
C ASP A 276 -13.86 -27.17 13.92
N VAL A 277 -13.72 -27.09 12.61
CA VAL A 277 -12.47 -26.69 11.95
C VAL A 277 -12.18 -25.20 12.18
N GLU A 278 -13.20 -24.35 12.05
CA GLU A 278 -13.08 -22.92 12.32
C GLU A 278 -12.82 -22.67 13.81
N ALA A 279 -13.59 -23.30 14.68
CA ALA A 279 -13.38 -23.20 16.13
C ALA A 279 -11.96 -23.62 16.53
N PHE A 280 -11.46 -24.74 15.99
CA PHE A 280 -10.09 -25.19 16.21
C PHE A 280 -9.07 -24.15 15.74
N ALA A 281 -9.26 -23.57 14.54
CA ALA A 281 -8.33 -22.58 14.00
C ALA A 281 -8.24 -21.33 14.92
N PHE A 282 -9.36 -20.85 15.44
CA PHE A 282 -9.39 -19.69 16.32
C PHE A 282 -8.90 -19.99 17.75
N ILE A 283 -9.19 -21.17 18.30
CA ILE A 283 -8.64 -21.65 19.57
C ILE A 283 -7.13 -21.76 19.43
N ASN A 284 -6.62 -22.34 18.36
CA ASN A 284 -5.17 -22.49 18.13
C ASN A 284 -4.46 -21.15 17.95
N ARG A 285 -5.10 -20.13 17.34
CA ARG A 285 -4.58 -18.76 17.31
C ARG A 285 -4.46 -18.16 18.71
N SER A 286 -5.43 -18.43 19.59
CA SER A 286 -5.51 -17.82 20.92
C SER A 286 -4.60 -18.49 21.96
N PHE A 287 -4.46 -19.80 21.89
CA PHE A 287 -3.79 -20.62 22.92
C PHE A 287 -2.69 -21.52 22.34
N GLY A 288 -2.53 -21.61 21.04
CA GLY A 288 -1.54 -22.41 20.35
C GLY A 288 -0.17 -21.75 20.25
N PRO A 289 0.74 -22.28 19.40
CA PRO A 289 2.12 -21.78 19.23
C PRO A 289 2.21 -20.32 18.80
N TYR A 290 1.16 -19.78 18.17
CA TYR A 290 1.11 -18.41 17.64
C TYR A 290 0.34 -17.43 18.52
N ALA A 291 -0.04 -17.83 19.74
CA ALA A 291 -0.84 -17.00 20.66
C ALA A 291 -0.20 -15.62 20.93
N LEU A 292 1.13 -15.57 21.08
CA LEU A 292 1.85 -14.32 21.29
C LEU A 292 1.72 -13.36 20.10
N SER A 293 1.59 -13.87 18.87
CA SER A 293 1.37 -13.03 17.70
C SER A 293 -0.01 -12.36 17.72
N LEU A 294 -1.03 -13.07 18.19
CA LEU A 294 -2.38 -12.52 18.35
C LEU A 294 -2.46 -11.42 19.41
N ILE A 295 -1.74 -11.59 20.54
CA ILE A 295 -1.72 -10.60 21.63
C ILE A 295 -1.13 -9.26 21.17
N HIS A 296 -0.22 -9.27 20.21
CA HIS A 296 0.42 -8.05 19.69
C HIS A 296 -0.39 -7.35 18.60
N ILE A 297 -1.47 -7.92 18.13
CA ILE A 297 -2.39 -7.32 17.18
C ILE A 297 -3.50 -6.56 17.89
#